data_9f95ce01731fbf7091b1b2eeb1d6eb20
#
_entry.id   9f95ce01731fbf7091b1b2eeb1d6eb20
#
_cell.length_a   1.000
_cell.length_b   1.000
_cell.length_c   1.000
_cell.angle_alpha   90.00
_cell.angle_beta   90.00
_cell.angle_gamma   90.00
#
_symmetry.space_group_name_H-M   'P 1'
#
loop_
_entity.id
_entity.type
_entity.pdbx_description
1 polymer ?
#
loop_
_entity_poly.entity_id
_entity_poly.type
_entity_poly.pdbx_seq_one_letter_code
_entity_poly.pdbx_strand_id
1 'polypeptide(L)'
;MSATWIAMLPYLAHQAAFGALAAAGFGVLFNFGWRTLARCAVAGALALAVRTVVQQTGGSLEAATFAAAFVTSFTAILALRWLGPACNAVALAGCIPMVPGAFFGRAMLGYMAVAADTTGSSTAQIVAASQAFVRVLSIVGAIGAGLAIPAYLLKSRQF
;
A
#
# COMPACT_ATOMS: atom_id res chain seq x y z
N MET A 1 4.30 13.19 25.58
CA MET A 1 4.68 12.44 24.36
C MET A 1 4.72 10.92 24.57
N SER A 2 5.15 10.37 25.68
CA SER A 2 5.22 8.90 25.92
C SER A 2 3.88 8.18 26.04
N ALA A 3 2.89 8.80 26.70
CA ALA A 3 1.57 8.16 26.90
C ALA A 3 0.75 7.95 25.63
N THR A 4 0.87 8.85 24.66
CA THR A 4 0.17 8.73 23.35
C THR A 4 0.71 7.59 22.50
N TRP A 5 2.02 7.33 22.54
CA TRP A 5 2.64 6.24 21.80
C TRP A 5 2.28 4.87 22.37
N ILE A 6 2.19 4.75 23.70
CA ILE A 6 1.80 3.51 24.38
C ILE A 6 0.34 3.15 24.03
N ALA A 7 -0.56 4.12 24.00
CA ALA A 7 -1.96 3.92 23.60
C ALA A 7 -2.10 3.53 22.13
N MET A 8 -1.13 3.85 21.28
CA MET A 8 -1.13 3.56 19.84
C MET A 8 -0.61 2.15 19.51
N LEU A 9 0.16 1.52 20.40
CA LEU A 9 0.75 0.21 20.18
C LEU A 9 -0.25 -0.89 19.79
N PRO A 10 -1.40 -1.07 20.47
CA PRO A 10 -2.36 -2.11 20.11
C PRO A 10 -2.97 -1.88 18.73
N TYR A 11 -3.23 -0.62 18.35
CA TYR A 11 -3.72 -0.29 17.01
C TYR A 11 -2.67 -0.57 15.93
N LEU A 12 -1.41 -0.21 16.19
CA LEU A 12 -0.30 -0.48 15.28
C LEU A 12 -0.08 -2.00 15.10
N ALA A 13 -0.10 -2.76 16.20
CA ALA A 13 0.02 -4.21 16.15
C ALA A 13 -1.11 -4.87 15.35
N HIS A 14 -2.34 -4.39 15.54
CA HIS A 14 -3.50 -4.85 14.79
C HIS A 14 -3.34 -4.59 13.27
N GLN A 15 -2.97 -3.37 12.88
CA GLN A 15 -2.73 -3.02 11.49
C GLN A 15 -1.59 -3.85 10.87
N ALA A 16 -0.49 -4.02 11.60
CA ALA A 16 0.63 -4.84 11.16
C ALA A 16 0.23 -6.32 10.97
N ALA A 17 -0.57 -6.88 11.90
CA ALA A 17 -1.05 -8.25 11.80
C ALA A 17 -1.93 -8.47 10.56
N PHE A 18 -2.88 -7.55 10.30
CA PHE A 18 -3.69 -7.63 9.08
C PHE A 18 -2.88 -7.43 7.81
N GLY A 19 -1.89 -6.53 7.83
CA GLY A 19 -0.94 -6.38 6.73
C GLY A 19 -0.16 -7.65 6.43
N ALA A 20 0.32 -8.31 7.49
CA ALA A 20 1.02 -9.60 7.38
C ALA A 20 0.13 -10.68 6.74
N LEU A 21 -1.10 -10.82 7.26
CA LEU A 21 -2.04 -11.83 6.78
C LEU A 21 -2.44 -11.60 5.32
N ALA A 22 -2.76 -10.35 4.96
CA ALA A 22 -3.13 -9.99 3.61
C ALA A 22 -1.97 -10.20 2.62
N ALA A 23 -0.76 -9.76 2.95
CA ALA A 23 0.42 -9.93 2.09
C ALA A 23 0.79 -11.42 1.93
N ALA A 24 0.66 -12.23 2.98
CA ALA A 24 0.83 -13.67 2.88
C ALA A 24 -0.22 -14.31 1.95
N GLY A 25 -1.50 -13.87 2.04
CA GLY A 25 -2.56 -14.31 1.16
C GLY A 25 -2.27 -14.00 -0.31
N PHE A 26 -1.78 -12.81 -0.62
CA PHE A 26 -1.33 -12.47 -1.98
C PHE A 26 -0.11 -13.28 -2.40
N GLY A 27 0.81 -13.59 -1.49
CA GLY A 27 1.92 -14.50 -1.75
C GLY A 27 1.45 -15.91 -2.16
N VAL A 28 0.37 -16.41 -1.56
CA VAL A 28 -0.28 -17.67 -1.99
C VAL A 28 -0.86 -17.55 -3.39
N LEU A 29 -1.55 -16.45 -3.70
CA LEU A 29 -2.09 -16.20 -5.04
C LEU A 29 -1.00 -16.16 -6.12
N PHE A 30 0.17 -15.66 -5.78
CA PHE A 30 1.33 -15.63 -6.69
C PHE A 30 2.14 -16.94 -6.68
N ASN A 31 1.66 -17.96 -5.99
CA ASN A 31 2.30 -19.27 -5.90
C ASN A 31 3.74 -19.21 -5.35
N PHE A 32 3.98 -18.35 -4.37
CA PHE A 32 5.29 -18.25 -3.73
C PHE A 32 5.51 -19.43 -2.77
N GLY A 33 6.74 -19.94 -2.74
CA GLY A 33 7.13 -20.98 -1.80
C GLY A 33 7.00 -20.52 -0.34
N TRP A 34 6.78 -21.45 0.60
CA TRP A 34 6.44 -21.19 1.99
C TRP A 34 7.44 -20.25 2.73
N ARG A 35 8.74 -20.33 2.40
CA ARG A 35 9.75 -19.41 2.95
C ARG A 35 9.57 -17.97 2.46
N THR A 36 9.09 -17.80 1.25
CA THR A 36 8.81 -16.48 0.68
C THR A 36 7.52 -15.91 1.24
N LEU A 37 6.53 -16.76 1.59
CA LEU A 37 5.29 -16.33 2.26
C LEU A 37 5.57 -15.64 3.59
N ALA A 38 6.46 -16.20 4.41
CA ALA A 38 6.86 -15.56 5.67
C ALA A 38 7.48 -14.16 5.44
N ARG A 39 8.27 -14.00 4.39
CA ARG A 39 8.86 -12.71 4.01
C ARG A 39 7.80 -11.73 3.52
N CYS A 40 6.81 -12.19 2.74
CA CYS A 40 5.66 -11.37 2.33
C CYS A 40 4.87 -10.90 3.55
N ALA A 41 4.63 -11.77 4.54
CA ALA A 41 3.97 -11.40 5.79
C ALA A 41 4.72 -10.28 6.53
N VAL A 42 6.05 -10.41 6.68
CA VAL A 42 6.88 -9.38 7.30
C VAL A 42 6.85 -8.07 6.50
N ALA A 43 6.94 -8.14 5.18
CA ALA A 43 6.86 -6.97 4.31
C ALA A 43 5.50 -6.25 4.43
N GLY A 44 4.39 -6.99 4.48
CA GLY A 44 3.06 -6.43 4.67
C GLY A 44 2.83 -5.82 6.06
N ALA A 45 3.36 -6.47 7.10
CA ALA A 45 3.36 -5.91 8.45
C ALA A 45 4.10 -4.58 8.50
N LEU A 46 5.31 -4.53 7.93
CA LEU A 46 6.13 -3.32 7.85
C LEU A 46 5.43 -2.21 7.07
N ALA A 47 4.86 -2.53 5.91
CA ALA A 47 4.16 -1.57 5.06
C ALA A 47 3.00 -0.90 5.81
N LEU A 48 2.11 -1.67 6.45
CA LEU A 48 0.98 -1.10 7.19
C LEU A 48 1.42 -0.42 8.48
N ALA A 49 2.46 -0.90 9.16
CA ALA A 49 3.02 -0.22 10.32
C ALA A 49 3.54 1.17 9.98
N VAL A 50 4.39 1.29 8.96
CA VAL A 50 4.93 2.58 8.50
C VAL A 50 3.81 3.52 8.04
N ARG A 51 2.87 3.02 7.24
CA ARG A 51 1.72 3.82 6.79
C ARG A 51 0.93 4.37 7.98
N THR A 52 0.64 3.53 8.97
CA THR A 52 -0.10 3.92 10.16
C THR A 52 0.65 4.98 10.96
N VAL A 53 1.95 4.82 11.17
CA VAL A 53 2.77 5.80 11.89
C VAL A 53 2.75 7.16 11.17
N VAL A 54 2.96 7.19 9.86
CA VAL A 54 2.97 8.45 9.09
C VAL A 54 1.60 9.12 9.11
N GLN A 55 0.49 8.36 9.05
CA GLN A 55 -0.85 8.93 9.16
C GLN A 55 -1.11 9.52 10.55
N GLN A 56 -0.65 8.88 11.61
CA GLN A 56 -0.82 9.36 12.99
C GLN A 56 0.02 10.62 13.28
N THR A 57 1.10 10.85 12.54
CA THR A 57 1.87 12.10 12.60
C THR A 57 1.27 13.23 11.76
N GLY A 58 0.08 13.03 11.18
CA GLY A 58 -0.63 14.04 10.38
C GLY A 58 -0.27 14.02 8.89
N GLY A 59 0.46 13.00 8.41
CA GLY A 59 0.73 12.82 6.99
C GLY A 59 -0.52 12.50 6.18
N SER A 60 -0.58 12.97 4.92
CA SER A 60 -1.65 12.58 4.01
C SER A 60 -1.62 11.08 3.72
N LEU A 61 -2.76 10.52 3.28
CA LEU A 61 -2.86 9.10 2.95
C LEU A 61 -1.86 8.71 1.84
N GLU A 62 -1.69 9.58 0.87
CA GLU A 62 -0.78 9.41 -0.27
C GLU A 62 0.69 9.43 0.19
N ALA A 63 1.06 10.41 1.02
CA ALA A 63 2.42 10.51 1.58
C ALA A 63 2.75 9.31 2.47
N ALA A 64 1.80 8.88 3.31
CA ALA A 64 1.95 7.70 4.15
C ALA A 64 2.12 6.41 3.34
N THR A 65 1.37 6.29 2.23
CA THR A 65 1.46 5.14 1.33
C THR A 65 2.79 5.13 0.56
N PHE A 66 3.24 6.30 0.10
CA PHE A 66 4.56 6.44 -0.53
C PHE A 66 5.68 6.04 0.43
N ALA A 67 5.69 6.59 1.65
CA ALA A 67 6.69 6.28 2.66
C ALA A 67 6.71 4.80 3.02
N ALA A 68 5.54 4.18 3.17
CA ALA A 68 5.42 2.76 3.44
C ALA A 68 5.98 1.89 2.30
N ALA A 69 5.63 2.20 1.05
CA ALA A 69 6.13 1.47 -0.12
C ALA A 69 7.65 1.66 -0.28
N PHE A 70 8.15 2.88 -0.05
CA PHE A 70 9.58 3.19 -0.10
C PHE A 70 10.37 2.38 0.95
N VAL A 71 9.96 2.44 2.22
CA VAL A 71 10.62 1.72 3.32
C VAL A 71 10.56 0.21 3.09
N THR A 72 9.42 -0.32 2.65
CA THR A 72 9.24 -1.75 2.40
C THR A 72 10.13 -2.22 1.24
N SER A 73 10.20 -1.47 0.14
CA SER A 73 11.07 -1.77 -0.99
C SER A 73 12.54 -1.69 -0.60
N PHE A 74 12.93 -0.61 0.08
CA PHE A 74 14.31 -0.40 0.52
C PHE A 74 14.79 -1.52 1.46
N THR A 75 13.98 -1.87 2.47
CA THR A 75 14.31 -2.94 3.41
C THR A 75 14.31 -4.31 2.74
N ALA A 76 13.37 -4.59 1.83
CA ALA A 76 13.35 -5.84 1.08
C ALA A 76 14.63 -5.99 0.22
N ILE A 77 15.05 -4.96 -0.49
CA ILE A 77 16.25 -4.99 -1.31
C ILE A 77 17.51 -5.17 -0.44
N LEU A 78 17.63 -4.45 0.68
CA LEU A 78 18.80 -4.59 1.57
C LEU A 78 18.85 -5.95 2.25
N ALA A 79 17.72 -6.41 2.80
CA ALA A 79 17.67 -7.67 3.55
C ALA A 79 17.70 -8.90 2.64
N LEU A 80 17.16 -8.80 1.42
CA LEU A 80 16.97 -9.92 0.52
C LEU A 80 17.85 -9.88 -0.73
N ARG A 81 18.77 -8.90 -0.85
CA ARG A 81 19.70 -8.80 -2.00
C ARG A 81 20.48 -10.09 -2.23
N TRP A 82 20.73 -10.88 -1.17
CA TRP A 82 21.38 -12.19 -1.22
C TRP A 82 20.48 -13.27 -1.84
N LEU A 83 19.19 -13.02 -1.98
CA LEU A 83 18.17 -13.94 -2.50
C LEU A 83 17.81 -13.68 -3.97
N GLY A 84 18.47 -12.72 -4.60
CA GLY A 84 18.27 -12.42 -6.02
C GLY A 84 16.95 -11.69 -6.32
N PRO A 85 16.38 -11.86 -7.54
CA PRO A 85 15.26 -11.04 -8.04
C PRO A 85 13.93 -11.20 -7.27
N ALA A 86 13.81 -12.18 -6.41
CA ALA A 86 12.60 -12.41 -5.59
C ALA A 86 12.32 -11.27 -4.59
N CYS A 87 13.32 -10.41 -4.28
CA CYS A 87 13.13 -9.30 -3.34
C CYS A 87 12.08 -8.28 -3.80
N ASN A 88 12.03 -7.96 -5.10
CA ASN A 88 11.04 -7.03 -5.65
C ASN A 88 9.62 -7.60 -5.59
N ALA A 89 9.46 -8.89 -5.83
CA ALA A 89 8.17 -9.57 -5.74
C ALA A 89 7.64 -9.60 -4.30
N VAL A 90 8.52 -9.79 -3.31
CA VAL A 90 8.17 -9.73 -1.88
C VAL A 90 7.75 -8.30 -1.47
N ALA A 91 8.50 -7.28 -1.91
CA ALA A 91 8.15 -5.88 -1.65
C ALA A 91 6.78 -5.53 -2.26
N LEU A 92 6.54 -5.95 -3.50
CA LEU A 92 5.26 -5.76 -4.18
C LEU A 92 4.11 -6.42 -3.40
N ALA A 93 4.25 -7.71 -3.05
CA ALA A 93 3.23 -8.42 -2.28
C ALA A 93 2.93 -7.75 -0.93
N GLY A 94 3.96 -7.20 -0.26
CA GLY A 94 3.82 -6.43 0.97
C GLY A 94 3.04 -5.12 0.80
N CYS A 95 3.08 -4.50 -0.38
CA CYS A 95 2.39 -3.23 -0.67
C CYS A 95 0.96 -3.40 -1.19
N ILE A 96 0.57 -4.59 -1.68
CA ILE A 96 -0.78 -4.84 -2.23
C ILE A 96 -1.90 -4.53 -1.22
N PRO A 97 -1.79 -4.82 0.09
CA PRO A 97 -2.83 -4.47 1.05
C PRO A 97 -3.12 -2.96 1.15
N MET A 98 -2.23 -2.10 0.64
CA MET A 98 -2.42 -0.65 0.61
C MET A 98 -3.17 -0.14 -0.64
N VAL A 99 -3.45 -1.02 -1.60
CA VAL A 99 -4.20 -0.65 -2.83
C VAL A 99 -5.60 -0.16 -2.44
N PRO A 100 -6.04 0.98 -2.97
CA PRO A 100 -7.22 1.69 -2.51
C PRO A 100 -8.52 1.12 -3.08
N GLY A 101 -8.83 -0.16 -2.83
CA GLY A 101 -10.01 -0.85 -3.36
C GLY A 101 -11.33 -0.18 -3.00
N ALA A 102 -11.45 0.33 -1.77
CA ALA A 102 -12.67 1.03 -1.33
C ALA A 102 -12.93 2.34 -2.11
N PHE A 103 -11.87 3.10 -2.43
CA PHE A 103 -12.00 4.30 -3.27
C PHE A 103 -12.33 3.94 -4.71
N PHE A 104 -11.74 2.87 -5.23
CA PHE A 104 -12.06 2.35 -6.56
C PHE A 104 -13.52 1.94 -6.66
N GLY A 105 -14.03 1.17 -5.68
CA GLY A 105 -15.44 0.78 -5.62
C GLY A 105 -16.37 1.99 -5.57
N ARG A 106 -16.05 3.01 -4.76
CA ARG A 106 -16.84 4.26 -4.70
C ARG A 106 -16.85 5.01 -6.02
N ALA A 107 -15.71 5.10 -6.70
CA ALA A 107 -15.62 5.74 -8.01
C ALA A 107 -16.49 5.01 -9.04
N MET A 108 -16.36 3.69 -9.13
CA MET A 108 -17.12 2.87 -10.09
C MET A 108 -18.61 2.93 -9.85
N LEU A 109 -19.05 2.75 -8.59
CA LEU A 109 -20.47 2.83 -8.24
C LEU A 109 -21.03 4.25 -8.48
N GLY A 110 -20.25 5.28 -8.19
CA GLY A 110 -20.64 6.66 -8.47
C GLY A 110 -20.83 6.92 -9.97
N TYR A 111 -19.92 6.49 -10.82
CA TYR A 111 -20.06 6.62 -12.28
C TYR A 111 -21.22 5.79 -12.84
N MET A 112 -21.45 4.60 -12.30
CA MET A 112 -22.61 3.78 -12.71
C MET A 112 -23.93 4.45 -12.32
N ALA A 113 -24.02 5.05 -11.13
CA ALA A 113 -25.19 5.78 -10.69
C ALA A 113 -25.45 7.01 -11.58
N VAL A 114 -24.41 7.74 -11.96
CA VAL A 114 -24.50 8.86 -12.91
C VAL A 114 -24.97 8.39 -14.29
N ALA A 115 -24.45 7.27 -14.79
CA ALA A 115 -24.86 6.71 -16.08
C ALA A 115 -26.34 6.24 -16.10
N ALA A 116 -26.88 5.87 -14.94
CA ALA A 116 -28.27 5.45 -14.79
C ALA A 116 -29.24 6.63 -14.51
N ASP A 117 -28.72 7.82 -14.19
CA ASP A 117 -29.53 9.00 -13.88
C ASP A 117 -30.01 9.67 -15.18
N THR A 118 -31.31 9.57 -15.42
CA THR A 118 -31.99 10.23 -16.56
C THR A 118 -32.46 11.65 -16.24
N THR A 119 -32.33 12.11 -14.99
CA THR A 119 -32.87 13.40 -14.51
C THR A 119 -31.87 14.56 -14.60
N GLY A 120 -30.58 14.25 -14.85
CA GLY A 120 -29.50 15.26 -15.00
C GLY A 120 -29.09 15.96 -13.70
N SER A 121 -29.55 15.47 -12.52
CA SER A 121 -29.30 16.09 -11.22
C SER A 121 -27.98 15.62 -10.54
N SER A 122 -27.15 14.89 -11.26
CA SER A 122 -26.02 14.09 -10.70
C SER A 122 -24.69 14.83 -10.57
N THR A 123 -24.62 16.16 -10.67
CA THR A 123 -23.34 16.91 -10.64
C THR A 123 -22.52 16.61 -9.36
N ALA A 124 -23.16 16.57 -8.20
CA ALA A 124 -22.47 16.26 -6.94
C ALA A 124 -21.90 14.82 -6.92
N GLN A 125 -22.63 13.88 -7.53
CA GLN A 125 -22.18 12.48 -7.64
C GLN A 125 -21.01 12.35 -8.60
N ILE A 126 -21.01 13.06 -9.72
CA ILE A 126 -19.88 13.11 -10.67
C ILE A 126 -18.62 13.61 -9.96
N VAL A 127 -18.74 14.72 -9.22
CA VAL A 127 -17.60 15.29 -8.49
C VAL A 127 -17.07 14.30 -7.45
N ALA A 128 -17.94 13.67 -6.67
CA ALA A 128 -17.53 12.68 -5.65
C ALA A 128 -16.86 11.43 -6.28
N ALA A 129 -17.42 10.91 -7.37
CA ALA A 129 -16.84 9.79 -8.10
C ALA A 129 -15.47 10.14 -8.69
N SER A 130 -15.34 11.34 -9.29
CA SER A 130 -14.08 11.81 -9.86
C SER A 130 -13.02 12.04 -8.79
N GLN A 131 -13.36 12.60 -7.64
CA GLN A 131 -12.45 12.74 -6.50
C GLN A 131 -11.96 11.38 -5.99
N ALA A 132 -12.85 10.40 -5.87
CA ALA A 132 -12.49 9.05 -5.47
C ALA A 132 -11.55 8.41 -6.50
N PHE A 133 -11.78 8.61 -7.79
CA PHE A 133 -10.94 8.08 -8.87
C PHE A 133 -9.54 8.73 -8.88
N VAL A 134 -9.45 10.05 -8.76
CA VAL A 134 -8.16 10.77 -8.64
C VAL A 134 -7.37 10.27 -7.44
N ARG A 135 -8.04 10.04 -6.30
CA ARG A 135 -7.40 9.48 -5.11
C ARG A 135 -6.85 8.07 -5.35
N VAL A 136 -7.55 7.23 -6.10
CA VAL A 136 -7.04 5.91 -6.51
C VAL A 136 -5.74 6.07 -7.30
N LEU A 137 -5.73 6.94 -8.32
CA LEU A 137 -4.54 7.17 -9.15
C LEU A 137 -3.36 7.69 -8.32
N SER A 138 -3.61 8.64 -7.41
CA SER A 138 -2.58 9.21 -6.53
C SER A 138 -1.96 8.15 -5.60
N ILE A 139 -2.78 7.29 -5.00
CA ILE A 139 -2.30 6.23 -4.09
C ILE A 139 -1.54 5.16 -4.87
N VAL A 140 -2.05 4.70 -6.02
CA VAL A 140 -1.36 3.72 -6.87
C VAL A 140 -0.05 4.29 -7.40
N GLY A 141 -0.04 5.56 -7.82
CA GLY A 141 1.18 6.28 -8.20
C GLY A 141 2.20 6.37 -7.06
N ALA A 142 1.74 6.65 -5.84
CA ALA A 142 2.57 6.67 -4.64
C ALA A 142 3.21 5.29 -4.33
N ILE A 143 2.44 4.19 -4.47
CA ILE A 143 2.97 2.83 -4.33
C ILE A 143 4.02 2.56 -5.41
N GLY A 144 3.70 2.84 -6.67
CA GLY A 144 4.60 2.61 -7.80
C GLY A 144 5.93 3.38 -7.66
N ALA A 145 5.87 4.67 -7.34
CA ALA A 145 7.05 5.50 -7.10
C ALA A 145 7.86 5.01 -5.89
N GLY A 146 7.18 4.69 -4.77
CA GLY A 146 7.82 4.17 -3.57
C GLY A 146 8.56 2.84 -3.80
N LEU A 147 8.02 1.96 -4.63
CA LEU A 147 8.68 0.70 -4.99
C LEU A 147 9.82 0.91 -6.00
N ALA A 148 9.64 1.79 -6.99
CA ALA A 148 10.59 1.97 -8.08
C ALA A 148 11.85 2.73 -7.65
N ILE A 149 11.74 3.77 -6.84
CA ILE A 149 12.86 4.63 -6.46
C ILE A 149 13.98 3.85 -5.76
N PRO A 150 13.72 3.05 -4.69
CA PRO A 150 14.77 2.26 -4.05
C PRO A 150 15.35 1.21 -4.99
N ALA A 151 14.51 0.58 -5.81
CA ALA A 151 14.95 -0.42 -6.77
C ALA A 151 15.91 0.17 -7.81
N TYR A 152 15.62 1.37 -8.31
CA TYR A 152 16.49 2.07 -9.26
C TYR A 152 17.80 2.54 -8.61
N LEU A 153 17.72 3.20 -7.44
CA LEU A 153 18.88 3.74 -6.73
C LEU A 153 19.88 2.64 -6.31
N LEU A 154 19.37 1.49 -5.86
CA LEU A 154 20.22 0.40 -5.40
C LEU A 154 20.74 -0.49 -6.54
N LYS A 155 20.05 -0.55 -7.68
CA LYS A 155 20.47 -1.29 -8.86
C LYS A 155 21.53 -0.53 -9.67
N SER A 156 21.52 0.80 -9.65
CA SER A 156 22.47 1.66 -10.40
C SER A 156 23.94 1.53 -9.96
N ARG A 157 24.25 0.78 -8.90
CA ARG A 157 25.62 0.55 -8.43
C ARG A 157 26.26 -0.74 -8.98
N GLN A 158 25.67 -1.38 -9.97
CA GLN A 158 26.20 -2.61 -10.59
C GLN A 158 26.75 -2.38 -12.00
N PHE A 159 27.18 -1.11 -12.30
CA PHE A 159 28.00 -0.81 -13.48
C PHE A 159 29.43 -0.52 -13.06
#